data_7c1158191cb22a217a2aaab39eb6a085
#
_entry.id   7c1158191cb22a217a2aaab39eb6a085
#
_cell.length_a   1.000
_cell.length_b   1.000
_cell.length_c   1.000
_cell.angle_alpha   90.00
_cell.angle_beta   90.00
_cell.angle_gamma   90.00
#
_symmetry.space_group_name_H-M   'P 1'
#
loop_
_entity.id
_entity.type
_entity.pdbx_description
1 polymer ?
#
loop_
_entity_poly.entity_id
_entity_poly.type
_entity_poly.pdbx_seq_one_letter_code
_entity_poly.pdbx_strand_id
1 'polypeptide(L)'
;RTQAQIGGTDEVTAFHAALAELIARLDAWEKPAPIRNVLALHASQRATSNTLALWELVKAGLPADMEVQEICLRNGTMADCNGCSYTACLHFGEQGGCFYGGPMVDEVYPAVRRCDALVMLCANYNDALAANLTACVNRLTALFRQTRMYDKRLFGLIVSGYSGGDLLARQLISALNMNKSFYLPPRFSLLETANERGSLVKLPGIEAQAAAF
;
A
#
# COMPACT_ATOMS: atom_id res chain seq x y z
N ARG A 1 -26.37 -2.85 -1.38
CA ARG A 1 -26.92 -2.38 -2.69
C ARG A 1 -25.99 -2.76 -3.84
N THR A 2 -24.78 -2.26 -3.90
CA THR A 2 -23.86 -2.51 -5.03
C THR A 2 -23.59 -4.00 -5.28
N GLN A 3 -23.36 -4.79 -4.23
CA GLN A 3 -23.14 -6.23 -4.37
C GLN A 3 -24.39 -6.97 -4.86
N ALA A 4 -25.57 -6.58 -4.39
CA ALA A 4 -26.84 -7.12 -4.88
C ALA A 4 -27.04 -6.84 -6.37
N GLN A 5 -26.74 -5.61 -6.82
CA GLN A 5 -26.81 -5.23 -8.22
C GLN A 5 -25.84 -6.00 -9.10
N ILE A 6 -24.59 -6.17 -8.65
CA ILE A 6 -23.57 -6.93 -9.38
C ILE A 6 -23.92 -8.42 -9.46
N GLY A 7 -24.41 -8.99 -8.36
CA GLY A 7 -24.80 -10.40 -8.28
C GLY A 7 -26.18 -10.75 -8.85
N GLY A 8 -26.97 -9.75 -9.26
CA GLY A 8 -28.34 -9.96 -9.73
C GLY A 8 -29.28 -10.53 -8.66
N THR A 9 -29.00 -10.22 -7.37
CA THR A 9 -29.77 -10.70 -6.21
C THR A 9 -30.42 -9.55 -5.47
N ASP A 10 -31.32 -9.84 -4.52
CA ASP A 10 -31.83 -8.83 -3.60
C ASP A 10 -30.82 -8.45 -2.52
N GLU A 11 -31.04 -7.32 -1.84
CA GLU A 11 -30.11 -6.76 -0.84
C GLU A 11 -29.95 -7.68 0.37
N VAL A 12 -30.97 -8.41 0.78
CA VAL A 12 -30.93 -9.30 1.95
C VAL A 12 -30.09 -10.53 1.64
N THR A 13 -30.29 -11.13 0.48
CA THR A 13 -29.47 -12.27 0.00
C THR A 13 -28.01 -11.88 -0.12
N ALA A 14 -27.69 -10.71 -0.71
CA ALA A 14 -26.35 -10.21 -0.82
C ALA A 14 -25.71 -9.94 0.57
N PHE A 15 -26.50 -9.44 1.53
CA PHE A 15 -26.03 -9.21 2.90
C PHE A 15 -25.71 -10.54 3.60
N HIS A 16 -26.58 -11.53 3.51
CA HIS A 16 -26.33 -12.84 4.11
C HIS A 16 -25.10 -13.53 3.49
N ALA A 17 -24.91 -13.43 2.20
CA ALA A 17 -23.72 -13.96 1.54
C ALA A 17 -22.44 -13.28 2.03
N ALA A 18 -22.43 -11.95 2.16
CA ALA A 18 -21.30 -11.20 2.69
C ALA A 18 -21.02 -11.52 4.17
N LEU A 19 -22.06 -11.71 4.98
CA LEU A 19 -21.93 -12.12 6.38
C LEU A 19 -21.35 -13.53 6.50
N ALA A 20 -21.84 -14.47 5.71
CA ALA A 20 -21.33 -15.84 5.68
C ALA A 20 -19.84 -15.87 5.24
N GLU A 21 -19.45 -15.07 4.25
CA GLU A 21 -18.06 -14.92 3.84
C GLU A 21 -17.20 -14.35 4.99
N LEU A 22 -17.69 -13.34 5.71
CA LEU A 22 -16.99 -12.77 6.85
C LEU A 22 -16.78 -13.80 7.97
N ILE A 23 -17.84 -14.55 8.34
CA ILE A 23 -17.76 -15.59 9.38
C ILE A 23 -16.75 -16.67 8.96
N ALA A 24 -16.85 -17.19 7.73
CA ALA A 24 -15.92 -18.19 7.24
C ALA A 24 -14.46 -17.72 7.28
N ARG A 25 -14.22 -16.44 6.99
CA ARG A 25 -12.88 -15.82 7.07
C ARG A 25 -12.38 -15.69 8.50
N LEU A 26 -13.26 -15.37 9.45
CA LEU A 26 -12.89 -15.31 10.87
C LEU A 26 -12.56 -16.69 11.42
N ASP A 27 -13.34 -17.72 11.05
CA ASP A 27 -13.13 -19.09 11.46
C ASP A 27 -11.86 -19.71 10.84
N ALA A 28 -11.57 -19.36 9.60
CA ALA A 28 -10.39 -19.84 8.86
C ALA A 28 -9.16 -18.93 9.00
N TRP A 29 -9.20 -17.92 9.90
CA TRP A 29 -8.10 -16.98 10.00
C TRP A 29 -6.84 -17.65 10.58
N GLU A 30 -5.78 -17.59 9.80
CA GLU A 30 -4.45 -17.98 10.21
C GLU A 30 -3.52 -16.77 10.24
N LYS A 31 -2.56 -16.78 11.15
CA LYS A 31 -1.53 -15.74 11.21
C LYS A 31 -0.75 -15.76 9.89
N PRO A 32 -0.59 -14.61 9.21
CA PRO A 32 0.18 -14.56 7.98
C PRO A 32 1.60 -15.12 8.16
N ALA A 33 2.10 -15.82 7.15
CA ALA A 33 3.45 -16.39 7.11
C ALA A 33 4.53 -15.33 7.40
N PRO A 34 5.72 -15.70 7.85
CA PRO A 34 6.83 -14.76 8.05
C PRO A 34 7.10 -13.95 6.78
N ILE A 35 7.52 -12.69 6.95
CA ILE A 35 7.91 -11.82 5.84
C ILE A 35 9.25 -12.30 5.29
N ARG A 36 9.32 -12.50 3.97
CA ARG A 36 10.56 -12.77 3.24
C ARG A 36 10.77 -11.80 2.09
N ASN A 37 9.68 -11.36 1.46
CA ASN A 37 9.69 -10.48 0.30
C ASN A 37 9.05 -9.14 0.67
N VAL A 38 9.84 -8.09 0.69
CA VAL A 38 9.41 -6.73 0.99
C VAL A 38 9.35 -5.92 -0.30
N LEU A 39 8.22 -5.28 -0.57
CA LEU A 39 8.08 -4.30 -1.63
C LEU A 39 7.98 -2.91 -1.03
N ALA A 40 8.94 -2.03 -1.34
CA ALA A 40 8.89 -0.62 -0.98
C ALA A 40 8.46 0.23 -2.19
N LEU A 41 7.41 1.03 -2.04
CA LEU A 41 6.92 1.96 -3.06
C LEU A 41 7.12 3.39 -2.61
N HIS A 42 7.72 4.21 -3.46
CA HIS A 42 7.91 5.63 -3.19
C HIS A 42 7.82 6.48 -4.47
N ALA A 43 7.59 7.79 -4.31
CA ALA A 43 7.61 8.76 -5.40
C ALA A 43 8.75 9.78 -5.28
N SER A 44 9.66 9.60 -4.32
CA SER A 44 10.78 10.51 -4.09
C SER A 44 11.88 10.29 -5.13
N GLN A 45 12.41 11.40 -5.65
CA GLN A 45 13.50 11.40 -6.65
C GLN A 45 14.80 11.98 -6.10
N ARG A 46 14.80 12.44 -4.85
CA ARG A 46 15.93 13.16 -4.27
C ARG A 46 16.73 12.27 -3.32
N ALA A 47 18.03 12.17 -3.55
CA ALA A 47 18.95 11.51 -2.63
C ALA A 47 18.94 12.12 -1.20
N THR A 48 18.44 13.37 -1.07
CA THR A 48 18.32 14.08 0.21
C THR A 48 16.93 13.99 0.83
N SER A 49 16.12 13.01 0.41
CA SER A 49 14.78 12.80 0.97
C SER A 49 14.87 12.23 2.37
N ASN A 50 14.25 12.91 3.35
CA ASN A 50 14.12 12.40 4.72
C ASN A 50 13.32 11.10 4.77
N THR A 51 12.34 10.91 3.89
CA THR A 51 11.56 9.67 3.80
C THR A 51 12.41 8.49 3.33
N LEU A 52 13.30 8.70 2.35
CA LEU A 52 14.24 7.66 1.92
C LEU A 52 15.32 7.42 3.00
N ALA A 53 15.78 8.47 3.70
CA ALA A 53 16.71 8.30 4.81
C ALA A 53 16.10 7.44 5.94
N LEU A 54 14.81 7.63 6.25
CA LEU A 54 14.10 6.77 7.21
C LEU A 54 14.04 5.32 6.72
N TRP A 55 13.75 5.12 5.44
CA TRP A 55 13.74 3.79 4.85
C TRP A 55 15.10 3.09 4.92
N GLU A 56 16.20 3.79 4.66
CA GLU A 56 17.54 3.22 4.80
C GLU A 56 17.83 2.76 6.23
N LEU A 57 17.38 3.50 7.24
CA LEU A 57 17.53 3.10 8.65
C LEU A 57 16.71 1.83 8.95
N VAL A 58 15.47 1.75 8.48
CA VAL A 58 14.62 0.55 8.64
C VAL A 58 15.23 -0.63 7.90
N LYS A 59 15.64 -0.42 6.65
CA LYS A 59 16.24 -1.46 5.81
C LYS A 59 17.52 -2.07 6.42
N ALA A 60 18.34 -1.24 7.06
CA ALA A 60 19.54 -1.70 7.75
C ALA A 60 19.25 -2.65 8.92
N GLY A 61 18.05 -2.60 9.49
CA GLY A 61 17.59 -3.51 10.56
C GLY A 61 16.90 -4.79 10.07
N LEU A 62 16.66 -4.92 8.76
CA LEU A 62 15.98 -6.12 8.24
C LEU A 62 16.90 -7.34 8.28
N PRO A 63 16.36 -8.54 8.54
CA PRO A 63 17.10 -9.79 8.41
C PRO A 63 17.76 -9.96 7.04
N ALA A 64 18.96 -10.52 7.01
CA ALA A 64 19.74 -10.65 5.79
C ALA A 64 19.14 -11.61 4.73
N ASP A 65 18.21 -12.45 5.14
CA ASP A 65 17.47 -13.38 4.27
C ASP A 65 16.19 -12.78 3.68
N MET A 66 15.88 -11.52 3.97
CA MET A 66 14.76 -10.81 3.35
C MET A 66 15.16 -10.23 2.00
N GLU A 67 14.36 -10.51 0.99
CA GLU A 67 14.45 -9.86 -0.32
C GLU A 67 13.71 -8.53 -0.30
N VAL A 68 14.39 -7.46 -0.69
CA VAL A 68 13.82 -6.12 -0.77
C VAL A 68 13.80 -5.65 -2.22
N GLN A 69 12.60 -5.40 -2.74
CA GLN A 69 12.39 -4.73 -4.02
C GLN A 69 11.91 -3.30 -3.78
N GLU A 70 12.59 -2.33 -4.39
CA GLU A 70 12.20 -0.92 -4.36
C GLU A 70 11.71 -0.49 -5.74
N ILE A 71 10.55 0.17 -5.80
CA ILE A 71 10.03 0.76 -7.04
C ILE A 71 9.77 2.24 -6.81
N CYS A 72 10.45 3.06 -7.60
CA CYS A 72 10.27 4.50 -7.61
C CYS A 72 9.20 4.91 -8.64
N LEU A 73 8.06 5.34 -8.15
CA LEU A 73 6.95 5.86 -8.95
C LEU A 73 7.20 7.34 -9.27
N ARG A 74 8.09 7.60 -10.20
CA ARG A 74 8.53 8.97 -10.55
C ARG A 74 7.37 9.81 -11.07
N ASN A 75 7.43 11.12 -10.81
CA ASN A 75 6.48 12.07 -11.39
C ASN A 75 6.50 11.98 -12.92
N GLY A 76 5.30 11.97 -13.52
CA GLY A 76 5.12 11.89 -14.97
C GLY A 76 5.21 10.48 -15.57
N THR A 77 5.57 9.46 -14.81
CA THR A 77 5.64 8.07 -15.32
C THR A 77 4.39 7.26 -15.04
N MET A 78 3.52 7.73 -14.15
CA MET A 78 2.31 7.03 -13.71
C MET A 78 1.06 7.82 -14.11
N ALA A 79 0.25 7.27 -15.00
CA ALA A 79 -1.09 7.78 -15.23
C ALA A 79 -2.04 7.35 -14.11
N ASP A 80 -2.94 8.22 -13.67
CA ASP A 80 -3.97 7.89 -12.70
C ASP A 80 -5.05 6.97 -13.29
N CYS A 81 -5.93 6.47 -12.44
CA CYS A 81 -7.11 5.70 -12.84
C CYS A 81 -8.15 6.62 -13.51
N ASN A 82 -8.54 6.29 -14.74
CA ASN A 82 -9.54 7.06 -15.50
C ASN A 82 -10.99 6.65 -15.21
N GLY A 83 -11.24 5.81 -14.20
CA GLY A 83 -12.61 5.44 -13.82
C GLY A 83 -13.35 4.64 -14.89
N CYS A 84 -12.73 3.65 -15.49
CA CYS A 84 -13.39 2.73 -16.44
C CYS A 84 -14.66 2.13 -15.84
N SER A 85 -15.61 1.72 -16.69
CA SER A 85 -16.75 0.95 -16.24
C SER A 85 -16.31 -0.31 -15.47
N TYR A 86 -17.15 -0.79 -14.57
CA TYR A 86 -16.85 -2.01 -13.79
C TYR A 86 -16.50 -3.18 -14.70
N THR A 87 -17.29 -3.41 -15.75
CA THR A 87 -17.10 -4.50 -16.71
C THR A 87 -15.77 -4.40 -17.45
N ALA A 88 -15.38 -3.21 -17.92
CA ALA A 88 -14.10 -2.98 -18.56
C ALA A 88 -12.94 -3.17 -17.58
N CYS A 89 -13.04 -2.64 -16.37
CA CYS A 89 -12.01 -2.83 -15.34
C CYS A 89 -11.86 -4.29 -14.94
N LEU A 90 -12.96 -5.04 -14.84
CA LEU A 90 -12.95 -6.47 -14.54
C LEU A 90 -12.28 -7.25 -15.67
N HIS A 91 -12.66 -7.02 -16.93
CA HIS A 91 -12.11 -7.69 -18.10
C HIS A 91 -10.56 -7.61 -18.14
N PHE A 92 -10.00 -6.41 -18.02
CA PHE A 92 -8.54 -6.25 -18.00
C PHE A 92 -7.91 -6.79 -16.71
N GLY A 93 -8.57 -6.66 -15.57
CA GLY A 93 -8.13 -7.21 -14.29
C GLY A 93 -8.03 -8.73 -14.34
N GLU A 94 -8.99 -9.43 -14.96
CA GLU A 94 -9.00 -10.88 -15.16
C GLU A 94 -7.85 -11.37 -16.02
N GLN A 95 -7.34 -10.52 -16.90
CA GLN A 95 -6.14 -10.76 -17.69
C GLN A 95 -4.85 -10.37 -16.96
N GLY A 96 -4.94 -10.02 -15.68
CA GLY A 96 -3.82 -9.64 -14.84
C GLY A 96 -3.29 -8.23 -15.07
N GLY A 97 -4.03 -7.38 -15.80
CA GLY A 97 -3.58 -6.07 -16.23
C GLY A 97 -4.58 -4.93 -15.98
N CYS A 98 -4.28 -3.81 -16.61
CA CYS A 98 -5.12 -2.62 -16.68
C CYS A 98 -5.00 -2.06 -18.08
N PHE A 99 -6.10 -1.58 -18.69
CA PHE A 99 -6.12 -1.03 -20.05
C PHE A 99 -5.00 0.00 -20.31
N TYR A 100 -4.66 0.79 -19.31
CA TYR A 100 -3.64 1.84 -19.42
C TYR A 100 -2.19 1.36 -19.28
N GLY A 101 -1.95 0.05 -19.08
CA GLY A 101 -0.60 -0.55 -19.10
C GLY A 101 0.43 0.18 -18.23
N GLY A 102 1.65 0.23 -18.72
CA GLY A 102 2.79 0.96 -18.15
C GLY A 102 3.28 0.39 -16.82
N PRO A 103 4.05 1.18 -16.02
CA PRO A 103 4.74 0.69 -14.83
C PRO A 103 3.85 -0.05 -13.83
N MET A 104 2.54 0.29 -13.77
CA MET A 104 1.60 -0.44 -12.92
C MET A 104 1.48 -1.91 -13.30
N VAL A 105 1.36 -2.20 -14.60
CA VAL A 105 1.16 -3.56 -15.11
C VAL A 105 2.48 -4.30 -15.22
N ASP A 106 3.52 -3.60 -15.67
CA ASP A 106 4.80 -4.19 -16.00
C ASP A 106 5.67 -4.46 -14.77
N GLU A 107 5.56 -3.62 -13.74
CA GLU A 107 6.43 -3.67 -12.55
C GLU A 107 5.64 -3.85 -11.25
N VAL A 108 4.65 -2.96 -10.96
CA VAL A 108 3.99 -2.90 -9.65
C VAL A 108 3.13 -4.12 -9.39
N TYR A 109 2.27 -4.55 -10.34
CA TYR A 109 1.39 -5.69 -10.12
C TYR A 109 2.16 -7.00 -9.89
N PRO A 110 3.20 -7.34 -10.68
CA PRO A 110 4.02 -8.51 -10.39
C PRO A 110 4.70 -8.42 -9.01
N ALA A 111 5.21 -7.25 -8.64
CA ALA A 111 5.86 -7.05 -7.35
C ALA A 111 4.87 -7.19 -6.19
N VAL A 112 3.67 -6.59 -6.28
CA VAL A 112 2.62 -6.74 -5.25
C VAL A 112 2.15 -8.19 -5.12
N ARG A 113 2.06 -8.94 -6.21
CA ARG A 113 1.70 -10.37 -6.13
C ARG A 113 2.73 -11.18 -5.35
N ARG A 114 4.02 -10.88 -5.53
CA ARG A 114 5.13 -11.64 -4.90
C ARG A 114 5.40 -11.24 -3.46
N CYS A 115 5.16 -9.98 -3.08
CA CYS A 115 5.54 -9.51 -1.76
C CYS A 115 4.69 -10.12 -0.64
N ASP A 116 5.31 -10.26 0.55
CA ASP A 116 4.65 -10.59 1.81
C ASP A 116 4.33 -9.32 2.61
N ALA A 117 5.08 -8.25 2.34
CA ALA A 117 4.90 -6.94 2.93
C ALA A 117 5.01 -5.83 1.89
N LEU A 118 4.06 -4.90 1.92
CA LEU A 118 4.06 -3.66 1.17
C LEU A 118 4.42 -2.51 2.11
N VAL A 119 5.51 -1.81 1.82
CA VAL A 119 5.95 -0.62 2.56
C VAL A 119 5.71 0.62 1.69
N MET A 120 4.84 1.50 2.15
CA MET A 120 4.55 2.77 1.49
C MET A 120 5.43 3.87 2.08
N LEU A 121 6.36 4.41 1.29
CA LEU A 121 7.25 5.50 1.70
C LEU A 121 6.62 6.84 1.33
N CYS A 122 6.05 7.51 2.32
CA CYS A 122 5.16 8.65 2.12
C CYS A 122 5.80 9.95 2.65
N ALA A 123 6.24 10.80 1.73
CA ALA A 123 6.48 12.20 2.06
C ALA A 123 5.12 12.92 2.13
N ASN A 124 4.92 13.73 3.18
CA ASN A 124 3.69 14.50 3.32
C ASN A 124 3.74 15.76 2.45
N TYR A 125 2.77 15.89 1.55
CA TYR A 125 2.53 17.08 0.73
C TYR A 125 1.10 17.58 0.97
N ASN A 126 0.95 18.65 1.74
CA ASN A 126 -0.37 19.23 2.07
C ASN A 126 -1.36 18.19 2.64
N ASP A 127 -0.90 17.40 3.60
CA ASP A 127 -1.68 16.35 4.28
C ASP A 127 -2.26 15.28 3.34
N ALA A 128 -1.57 15.01 2.24
CA ALA A 128 -1.93 14.03 1.24
C ALA A 128 -0.74 13.20 0.77
N LEU A 129 -1.04 11.99 0.29
CA LEU A 129 -0.06 11.15 -0.41
C LEU A 129 0.41 11.85 -1.69
N ALA A 130 1.66 11.64 -2.06
CA ALA A 130 2.19 12.08 -3.36
C ALA A 130 1.30 11.58 -4.50
N ALA A 131 1.11 12.41 -5.54
CA ALA A 131 0.20 12.12 -6.65
C ALA A 131 0.41 10.74 -7.27
N ASN A 132 1.68 10.34 -7.50
CA ASN A 132 1.97 9.03 -8.09
C ASN A 132 1.69 7.85 -7.14
N LEU A 133 1.85 8.03 -5.82
CA LEU A 133 1.41 7.03 -4.85
C LEU A 133 -0.11 6.90 -4.86
N THR A 134 -0.83 8.01 -4.95
CA THR A 134 -2.29 8.02 -5.09
C THR A 134 -2.74 7.34 -6.38
N ALA A 135 -2.12 7.65 -7.51
CA ALA A 135 -2.39 7.00 -8.80
C ALA A 135 -2.12 5.48 -8.72
N CYS A 136 -1.02 5.07 -8.09
CA CYS A 136 -0.73 3.66 -7.85
C CYS A 136 -1.83 2.99 -7.04
N VAL A 137 -2.23 3.57 -5.90
CA VAL A 137 -3.31 3.06 -5.04
C VAL A 137 -4.63 2.93 -5.81
N ASN A 138 -5.00 3.95 -6.61
CA ASN A 138 -6.20 3.94 -7.42
C ASN A 138 -6.18 2.78 -8.44
N ARG A 139 -5.05 2.58 -9.09
CA ARG A 139 -4.89 1.55 -10.13
C ARG A 139 -4.72 0.13 -9.58
N LEU A 140 -4.35 -0.06 -8.31
CA LEU A 140 -4.41 -1.36 -7.66
C LEU A 140 -5.82 -1.97 -7.66
N THR A 141 -6.85 -1.18 -7.97
CA THR A 141 -8.22 -1.68 -8.13
C THR A 141 -8.33 -2.78 -9.19
N ALA A 142 -7.60 -2.68 -10.31
CA ALA A 142 -7.61 -3.72 -11.33
C ALA A 142 -7.01 -5.04 -10.81
N LEU A 143 -5.89 -4.96 -10.08
CA LEU A 143 -5.29 -6.14 -9.44
C LEU A 143 -6.23 -6.75 -8.38
N PHE A 144 -6.90 -5.90 -7.60
CA PHE A 144 -7.83 -6.34 -6.56
C PHE A 144 -9.09 -7.04 -7.11
N ARG A 145 -9.41 -6.91 -8.40
CA ARG A 145 -10.53 -7.64 -9.02
C ARG A 145 -10.35 -9.16 -8.92
N GLN A 146 -9.11 -9.65 -8.95
CA GLN A 146 -8.79 -11.08 -8.88
C GLN A 146 -8.07 -11.50 -7.60
N THR A 147 -7.29 -10.61 -7.01
CA THR A 147 -6.37 -10.94 -5.91
C THR A 147 -6.81 -10.25 -4.64
N ARG A 148 -7.00 -11.01 -3.56
CA ARG A 148 -7.17 -10.47 -2.21
C ARG A 148 -5.79 -10.37 -1.54
N MET A 149 -5.60 -9.33 -0.71
CA MET A 149 -4.30 -9.03 -0.10
C MET A 149 -4.27 -9.38 1.39
N TYR A 150 -5.08 -10.36 1.82
CA TYR A 150 -5.23 -10.73 3.24
C TYR A 150 -3.94 -11.28 3.87
N ASP A 151 -3.09 -11.88 3.05
CA ASP A 151 -1.79 -12.45 3.41
C ASP A 151 -0.65 -11.44 3.41
N LYS A 152 -0.88 -10.23 2.88
CA LYS A 152 0.14 -9.20 2.66
C LYS A 152 0.05 -8.11 3.73
N ARG A 153 1.14 -7.88 4.44
CA ARG A 153 1.20 -6.83 5.46
C ARG A 153 1.37 -5.46 4.82
N LEU A 154 0.69 -4.48 5.40
CA LEU A 154 0.84 -3.08 5.02
C LEU A 154 1.70 -2.35 6.06
N PHE A 155 2.71 -1.64 5.59
CA PHE A 155 3.50 -0.72 6.39
C PHE A 155 3.56 0.66 5.75
N GLY A 156 3.70 1.70 6.57
CA GLY A 156 3.83 3.08 6.13
C GLY A 156 4.99 3.78 6.84
N LEU A 157 5.96 4.28 6.09
CA LEU A 157 6.97 5.21 6.58
C LEU A 157 6.58 6.61 6.13
N ILE A 158 6.23 7.47 7.08
CA ILE A 158 5.63 8.77 6.80
C ILE A 158 6.50 9.86 7.40
N VAL A 159 6.97 10.78 6.56
CA VAL A 159 7.74 11.94 7.02
C VAL A 159 7.02 13.20 6.61
N SER A 160 6.69 14.02 7.61
CA SER A 160 6.05 15.33 7.46
C SER A 160 7.05 16.46 7.75
N GLY A 161 6.85 17.59 7.08
CA GLY A 161 7.61 18.79 7.42
C GLY A 161 7.23 19.36 8.79
N TYR A 162 5.95 19.30 9.15
CA TYR A 162 5.40 19.83 10.41
C TYR A 162 4.39 18.87 11.04
N SER A 163 3.24 18.70 10.44
CA SER A 163 2.10 17.95 10.98
C SER A 163 1.44 17.09 9.89
N GLY A 164 0.33 16.44 10.21
CA GLY A 164 -0.51 15.76 9.24
C GLY A 164 -0.05 14.36 8.85
N GLY A 165 1.02 13.82 9.45
CA GLY A 165 1.46 12.44 9.20
C GLY A 165 0.39 11.39 9.50
N ASP A 166 -0.43 11.64 10.52
CA ASP A 166 -1.56 10.79 10.88
C ASP A 166 -2.66 10.77 9.80
N LEU A 167 -2.83 11.86 9.05
CA LEU A 167 -3.78 11.91 7.93
C LEU A 167 -3.34 10.99 6.80
N LEU A 168 -2.05 10.91 6.50
CA LEU A 168 -1.51 9.96 5.52
C LEU A 168 -1.67 8.52 6.01
N ALA A 169 -1.41 8.25 7.28
CA ALA A 169 -1.64 6.94 7.87
C ALA A 169 -3.10 6.50 7.72
N ARG A 170 -4.06 7.39 7.98
CA ARG A 170 -5.50 7.14 7.75
C ARG A 170 -5.82 6.89 6.29
N GLN A 171 -5.21 7.63 5.36
CA GLN A 171 -5.37 7.38 3.92
C GLN A 171 -4.89 5.98 3.53
N LEU A 172 -3.74 5.52 4.05
CA LEU A 172 -3.24 4.16 3.82
C LEU A 172 -4.19 3.10 4.40
N ILE A 173 -4.69 3.28 5.61
CA ILE A 173 -5.68 2.37 6.21
C ILE A 173 -6.93 2.31 5.32
N SER A 174 -7.51 3.45 4.98
CA SER A 174 -8.73 3.50 4.18
C SER A 174 -8.55 2.87 2.80
N ALA A 175 -7.46 3.25 2.10
CA ALA A 175 -7.26 2.87 0.72
C ALA A 175 -6.71 1.45 0.53
N LEU A 176 -5.86 0.97 1.42
CA LEU A 176 -5.17 -0.31 1.28
C LEU A 176 -5.70 -1.39 2.23
N ASN A 177 -5.87 -1.09 3.52
CA ASN A 177 -6.43 -2.09 4.43
C ASN A 177 -7.93 -2.27 4.21
N MET A 178 -8.75 -1.23 4.38
CA MET A 178 -10.21 -1.35 4.29
C MET A 178 -10.69 -1.65 2.86
N ASN A 179 -10.10 -1.01 1.86
CA ASN A 179 -10.57 -1.13 0.48
C ASN A 179 -9.92 -2.27 -0.32
N LYS A 180 -8.66 -2.61 -0.03
CA LYS A 180 -7.87 -3.60 -0.77
C LYS A 180 -7.48 -4.83 0.08
N SER A 181 -7.91 -4.88 1.34
CA SER A 181 -7.76 -6.04 2.24
C SER A 181 -6.32 -6.38 2.63
N PHE A 182 -5.39 -5.44 2.58
CA PHE A 182 -4.06 -5.66 3.16
C PHE A 182 -4.17 -5.86 4.67
N TYR A 183 -3.40 -6.81 5.20
CA TYR A 183 -3.33 -7.02 6.63
C TYR A 183 -2.61 -5.86 7.32
N LEU A 184 -3.21 -5.33 8.39
CA LEU A 184 -2.68 -4.22 9.16
C LEU A 184 -2.02 -4.73 10.44
N PRO A 185 -0.68 -4.77 10.53
CA PRO A 185 0.00 -5.17 11.76
C PRO A 185 -0.14 -4.10 12.85
N PRO A 186 0.06 -4.43 14.14
CA PRO A 186 -0.11 -3.49 15.25
C PRO A 186 0.75 -2.22 15.15
N ARG A 187 1.95 -2.34 14.57
CA ARG A 187 2.85 -1.21 14.29
C ARG A 187 2.98 -1.03 12.78
N PHE A 188 1.88 -0.70 12.11
CA PHE A 188 1.89 -0.60 10.67
C PHE A 188 2.56 0.69 10.15
N SER A 189 2.71 1.71 10.98
CA SER A 189 3.30 2.98 10.53
C SER A 189 4.32 3.54 11.51
N LEU A 190 5.38 4.13 10.94
CA LEU A 190 6.35 4.99 11.63
C LEU A 190 6.19 6.39 11.07
N LEU A 191 5.83 7.35 11.96
CA LEU A 191 5.56 8.74 11.62
C LEU A 191 6.63 9.63 12.24
N GLU A 192 7.32 10.42 11.40
CA GLU A 192 8.35 11.33 11.85
C GLU A 192 8.15 12.73 11.28
N THR A 193 8.68 13.71 12.00
CA THR A 193 8.65 15.12 11.59
C THR A 193 10.08 15.58 11.30
N ALA A 194 10.36 15.90 10.03
CA ALA A 194 11.67 16.34 9.58
C ALA A 194 11.54 17.23 8.34
N ASN A 195 11.63 18.55 8.52
CA ASN A 195 11.44 19.52 7.44
C ASN A 195 12.74 19.73 6.63
N GLU A 196 13.83 20.01 7.33
CA GLU A 196 15.09 20.34 6.67
C GLU A 196 15.78 19.09 6.09
N ARG A 197 16.54 19.26 5.03
CA ARG A 197 17.30 18.17 4.41
C ARG A 197 18.24 17.52 5.41
N GLY A 198 18.15 16.20 5.55
CA GLY A 198 18.99 15.42 6.44
C GLY A 198 18.72 15.69 7.94
N SER A 199 17.61 16.34 8.27
CA SER A 199 17.23 16.55 9.68
C SER A 199 16.72 15.27 10.32
N LEU A 200 16.18 14.32 9.55
CA LEU A 200 15.67 13.05 10.07
C LEU A 200 16.73 12.28 10.88
N VAL A 201 17.92 12.10 10.32
CA VAL A 201 18.99 11.33 10.97
C VAL A 201 19.55 12.00 12.24
N LYS A 202 19.13 13.24 12.50
CA LYS A 202 19.47 13.98 13.71
C LYS A 202 18.41 13.89 14.81
N LEU A 203 17.27 13.26 14.52
CA LEU A 203 16.20 13.10 15.50
C LEU A 203 16.66 12.16 16.62
N PRO A 204 16.43 12.53 17.88
CA PRO A 204 16.79 11.69 19.02
C PRO A 204 16.10 10.31 18.94
N GLY A 205 16.88 9.24 19.02
CA GLY A 205 16.35 7.88 19.06
C GLY A 205 15.81 7.33 17.74
N ILE A 206 15.98 8.02 16.60
CA ILE A 206 15.43 7.60 15.32
C ILE A 206 15.94 6.21 14.87
N GLU A 207 17.22 5.90 15.14
CA GLU A 207 17.77 4.58 14.82
C GLU A 207 17.09 3.46 15.62
N ALA A 208 16.85 3.69 16.92
CA ALA A 208 16.14 2.73 17.77
C ALA A 208 14.68 2.56 17.35
N GLN A 209 14.01 3.65 16.94
CA GLN A 209 12.65 3.59 16.43
C GLN A 209 12.57 2.82 15.10
N ALA A 210 13.51 3.08 14.19
CA ALA A 210 13.60 2.38 12.91
C ALA A 210 13.89 0.88 13.09
N ALA A 211 14.78 0.53 14.03
CA ALA A 211 15.11 -0.86 14.34
C ALA A 211 13.96 -1.62 15.05
N ALA A 212 13.08 -0.91 15.75
CA ALA A 212 11.93 -1.49 16.45
C ALA A 212 10.69 -1.62 15.54
N PHE A 213 10.70 -1.01 14.37
CA PHE A 213 9.62 -1.02 13.41
C PHE A 213 9.62 -2.29 12.57
#